data_b33775b96bfeee48bc67161c313cdcf8
#
_entry.id   b33775b96bfeee48bc67161c313cdcf8
#
_cell.length_a   1.000
_cell.length_b   1.000
_cell.length_c   1.000
_cell.angle_alpha   90.00
_cell.angle_beta   90.00
_cell.angle_gamma   90.00
#
_symmetry.space_group_name_H-M   'P 1'
#
loop_
_entity.id
_entity.type
_entity.pdbx_description
1 polymer ?
#
loop_
_entity_poly.entity_id
_entity_poly.type
_entity_poly.pdbx_seq_one_letter_code
_entity_poly.pdbx_strand_id
1 'polypeptide(L)'
;MYKRQGYEFRDGPHVKGEKSNVMMCCAPGSMHLLGVSIVGDLFRREGASVVIEVSSTKEELVRAVSNEWFDVIGISVAIESQLHSLKSLVQDLRKSSGNPNVKVLMGGPIFMLVDVTADMFGADVISNNPQDVWTLLKTFTAK
;
A
#
# COMPACT_ATOMS: atom_id res chain seq x y z
N MET A 1 -15.80 -9.57 -2.32
CA MET A 1 -16.74 -9.62 -1.23
C MET A 1 -16.45 -8.59 -0.17
N TYR A 2 -17.48 -8.01 0.40
CA TYR A 2 -17.34 -7.00 1.44
C TYR A 2 -17.40 -7.62 2.81
N LYS A 3 -16.53 -7.18 3.68
CA LYS A 3 -16.48 -7.66 5.05
C LYS A 3 -16.92 -6.61 6.03
N ARG A 4 -17.09 -5.37 5.57
CA ARG A 4 -17.40 -4.26 6.44
C ARG A 4 -18.02 -3.16 5.62
N GLN A 5 -18.31 -2.05 6.25
CA GLN A 5 -18.93 -0.90 5.60
C GLN A 5 -18.05 -0.29 4.51
N GLY A 6 -16.75 -0.33 4.66
CA GLY A 6 -15.85 0.18 3.65
C GLY A 6 -15.85 -0.67 2.39
N TYR A 7 -15.08 -0.24 1.42
CA TYR A 7 -14.96 -0.97 0.17
C TYR A 7 -13.70 -1.80 0.18
N GLU A 8 -13.83 -3.01 -0.30
CA GLU A 8 -12.69 -3.90 -0.47
C GLU A 8 -12.82 -4.53 -1.84
N PHE A 9 -11.86 -4.26 -2.71
CA PHE A 9 -11.84 -4.83 -4.06
C PHE A 9 -10.81 -5.95 -4.07
N ARG A 10 -11.27 -7.14 -4.35
CA ARG A 10 -10.47 -8.32 -4.17
C ARG A 10 -10.55 -9.25 -5.37
N ASP A 11 -9.39 -9.67 -5.88
CA ASP A 11 -9.30 -10.57 -7.01
C ASP A 11 -9.31 -12.03 -6.62
N GLY A 12 -9.45 -12.33 -5.35
CA GLY A 12 -9.44 -13.68 -4.85
C GLY A 12 -8.66 -13.75 -3.55
N PRO A 13 -8.42 -14.94 -3.02
CA PRO A 13 -7.66 -15.08 -1.79
C PRO A 13 -6.23 -14.56 -1.95
N HIS A 14 -5.76 -13.83 -0.97
CA HIS A 14 -4.42 -13.26 -0.98
C HIS A 14 -3.51 -14.09 -0.11
N VAL A 15 -2.90 -15.09 -0.74
CA VAL A 15 -1.96 -15.97 -0.10
C VAL A 15 -0.65 -15.94 -0.86
N LYS A 16 0.41 -16.41 -0.23
CA LYS A 16 1.69 -16.51 -0.93
C LYS A 16 1.52 -17.42 -2.14
N GLY A 17 1.88 -16.94 -3.32
CA GLY A 17 1.67 -17.69 -4.54
C GLY A 17 2.38 -17.06 -5.73
N GLU A 18 1.85 -17.35 -6.92
CA GLU A 18 2.49 -16.95 -8.17
C GLU A 18 2.34 -15.48 -8.49
N LYS A 19 1.20 -14.89 -8.16
CA LYS A 19 0.94 -13.48 -8.40
C LYS A 19 1.54 -12.64 -7.29
N SER A 20 1.92 -11.42 -7.64
CA SER A 20 2.25 -10.43 -6.62
C SER A 20 0.97 -9.99 -5.93
N ASN A 21 0.98 -10.02 -4.62
CA ASN A 21 -0.17 -9.61 -3.82
C ASN A 21 0.08 -8.21 -3.26
N VAL A 22 -0.79 -7.28 -3.60
CA VAL A 22 -0.61 -5.87 -3.26
C VAL A 22 -1.80 -5.37 -2.47
N MET A 23 -1.54 -4.71 -1.34
CA MET A 23 -2.56 -3.97 -0.63
C MET A 23 -2.34 -2.49 -0.87
N MET A 24 -3.38 -1.81 -1.35
CA MET A 24 -3.36 -0.36 -1.54
C MET A 24 -4.24 0.28 -0.50
N CYS A 25 -3.75 1.33 0.13
CA CYS A 25 -4.53 2.04 1.15
C CYS A 25 -4.13 3.51 1.18
N CYS A 26 -4.93 4.29 1.93
CA CYS A 26 -4.61 5.68 2.21
C CYS A 26 -4.08 5.78 3.62
N ALA A 27 -3.16 6.70 3.87
CA ALA A 27 -2.72 6.99 5.22
C ALA A 27 -3.91 7.48 6.04
N PRO A 28 -3.99 7.11 7.33
CA PRO A 28 -5.12 7.54 8.17
C PRO A 28 -5.25 9.05 8.23
N GLY A 29 -6.47 9.52 8.28
CA GLY A 29 -6.78 10.95 8.42
C GLY A 29 -7.42 11.58 7.20
N SER A 30 -7.19 11.06 6.03
CA SER A 30 -7.78 11.60 4.81
C SER A 30 -7.76 10.53 3.75
N MET A 31 -8.85 10.38 3.03
CA MET A 31 -8.97 9.32 2.03
C MET A 31 -9.15 9.92 0.63
N HIS A 32 -8.29 9.51 -0.28
CA HIS A 32 -8.36 9.89 -1.67
C HIS A 32 -8.39 8.61 -2.52
N LEU A 33 -9.58 7.99 -2.53
CA LEU A 33 -9.75 6.68 -3.14
C LEU A 33 -9.50 6.64 -4.64
N LEU A 34 -9.76 7.76 -5.31
CA LEU A 34 -9.60 7.78 -6.76
C LEU A 34 -8.16 7.46 -7.17
N GLY A 35 -7.20 8.11 -6.56
CA GLY A 35 -5.79 7.87 -6.88
C GLY A 35 -5.37 6.44 -6.57
N VAL A 36 -5.79 5.94 -5.42
CA VAL A 36 -5.49 4.57 -5.00
C VAL A 36 -6.12 3.58 -5.97
N SER A 37 -7.35 3.84 -6.39
CA SER A 37 -8.05 2.95 -7.31
C SER A 37 -7.39 2.91 -8.69
N ILE A 38 -6.92 4.04 -9.18
CA ILE A 38 -6.24 4.09 -10.48
C ILE A 38 -4.94 3.29 -10.44
N VAL A 39 -4.14 3.48 -9.41
CA VAL A 39 -2.88 2.76 -9.27
C VAL A 39 -3.14 1.26 -9.07
N GLY A 40 -4.12 0.92 -8.25
CA GLY A 40 -4.49 -0.48 -8.03
C GLY A 40 -4.94 -1.15 -9.31
N ASP A 41 -5.74 -0.45 -10.10
CA ASP A 41 -6.23 -0.97 -11.36
C ASP A 41 -5.09 -1.21 -12.36
N LEU A 42 -4.11 -0.30 -12.38
CA LEU A 42 -2.94 -0.46 -13.22
C LEU A 42 -2.16 -1.72 -12.82
N PHE A 43 -1.95 -1.92 -11.52
CA PHE A 43 -1.26 -3.11 -11.04
C PHE A 43 -2.02 -4.38 -11.40
N ARG A 44 -3.33 -4.33 -11.29
CA ARG A 44 -4.18 -5.48 -11.62
C ARG A 44 -4.06 -5.84 -13.10
N ARG A 45 -4.01 -4.83 -13.96
CA ARG A 45 -3.84 -5.04 -15.39
C ARG A 45 -2.51 -5.69 -15.72
N GLU A 46 -1.51 -5.44 -14.90
CA GLU A 46 -0.18 -6.01 -15.08
C GLU A 46 -0.03 -7.37 -14.42
N GLY A 47 -1.09 -7.92 -13.88
CA GLY A 47 -1.11 -9.27 -13.36
C GLY A 47 -1.02 -9.41 -11.85
N ALA A 48 -1.00 -8.31 -11.11
CA ALA A 48 -0.99 -8.37 -9.65
C ALA A 48 -2.38 -8.64 -9.11
N SER A 49 -2.43 -9.26 -7.94
CA SER A 49 -3.66 -9.42 -7.19
C SER A 49 -3.73 -8.28 -6.19
N VAL A 50 -4.76 -7.46 -6.27
CA VAL A 50 -4.83 -6.18 -5.55
C VAL A 50 -6.03 -6.12 -4.63
N VAL A 51 -5.78 -5.74 -3.38
CA VAL A 51 -6.81 -5.37 -2.43
C VAL A 51 -6.70 -3.86 -2.21
N ILE A 52 -7.81 -3.15 -2.33
CA ILE A 52 -7.88 -1.73 -1.98
C ILE A 52 -8.59 -1.65 -0.65
N GLU A 53 -7.83 -1.35 0.39
CA GLU A 53 -8.36 -1.31 1.75
C GLU A 53 -8.85 0.08 2.07
N VAL A 54 -10.14 0.20 2.34
CA VAL A 54 -10.79 1.47 2.65
C VAL A 54 -10.94 1.53 4.17
N SER A 55 -9.87 1.90 4.84
CA SER A 55 -9.84 1.96 6.30
C SER A 55 -9.46 3.36 6.73
N SER A 56 -10.01 3.81 7.82
CA SER A 56 -9.75 5.15 8.33
C SER A 56 -8.82 5.17 9.53
N THR A 57 -8.42 4.01 10.04
CA THR A 57 -7.55 3.95 11.22
C THR A 57 -6.37 3.04 11.00
N LYS A 58 -5.30 3.31 11.76
CA LYS A 58 -4.12 2.46 11.73
C LYS A 58 -4.45 1.05 12.19
N GLU A 59 -5.30 0.90 13.17
CA GLU A 59 -5.68 -0.41 13.70
C GLU A 59 -6.34 -1.27 12.64
N GLU A 60 -7.17 -0.68 11.81
CA GLU A 60 -7.80 -1.41 10.73
C GLU A 60 -6.79 -1.85 9.67
N LEU A 61 -5.84 -0.98 9.35
CA LEU A 61 -4.80 -1.31 8.39
C LEU A 61 -3.88 -2.42 8.91
N VAL A 62 -3.52 -2.34 10.17
CA VAL A 62 -2.71 -3.39 10.81
C VAL A 62 -3.42 -4.73 10.78
N ARG A 63 -4.72 -4.72 11.06
CA ARG A 63 -5.51 -5.95 11.00
C ARG A 63 -5.55 -6.52 9.59
N ALA A 64 -5.70 -5.64 8.59
CA ALA A 64 -5.76 -6.07 7.20
C ALA A 64 -4.47 -6.76 6.77
N VAL A 65 -3.31 -6.20 7.12
CA VAL A 65 -2.04 -6.80 6.71
C VAL A 65 -1.72 -8.07 7.47
N SER A 66 -2.31 -8.27 8.64
CA SER A 66 -2.05 -9.48 9.43
C SER A 66 -2.90 -10.66 8.98
N ASN A 67 -3.99 -10.40 8.25
CA ASN A 67 -4.94 -11.45 7.87
C ASN A 67 -4.60 -12.12 6.54
N GLU A 68 -3.78 -11.52 5.71
CA GLU A 68 -3.46 -12.04 4.39
C GLU A 68 -2.00 -11.80 4.07
N TRP A 69 -1.47 -12.58 3.13
CA TRP A 69 -0.10 -12.40 2.68
C TRP A 69 -0.04 -11.29 1.62
N PHE A 70 0.82 -10.31 1.82
CA PHE A 70 1.08 -9.26 0.84
C PHE A 70 2.57 -9.17 0.55
N ASP A 71 2.90 -9.07 -0.72
CA ASP A 71 4.27 -8.81 -1.15
C ASP A 71 4.60 -7.33 -1.05
N VAL A 72 3.59 -6.49 -1.26
CA VAL A 72 3.75 -5.05 -1.29
C VAL A 72 2.56 -4.36 -0.63
N ILE A 73 2.84 -3.30 0.10
CA ILE A 73 1.84 -2.39 0.65
C ILE A 73 2.07 -1.03 0.03
N GLY A 74 1.05 -0.49 -0.63
CA GLY A 74 1.10 0.85 -1.18
C GLY A 74 0.27 1.81 -0.34
N ILE A 75 0.86 2.93 0.05
CA ILE A 75 0.21 3.92 0.91
C ILE A 75 0.15 5.25 0.18
N SER A 76 -1.06 5.78 0.03
CA SER A 76 -1.28 7.11 -0.54
C SER A 76 -1.34 8.14 0.58
N VAL A 77 -0.55 9.19 0.46
CA VAL A 77 -0.50 10.26 1.45
C VAL A 77 -0.90 11.57 0.77
N ALA A 78 -1.94 12.19 1.27
CA ALA A 78 -2.54 13.35 0.61
C ALA A 78 -2.15 14.69 1.23
N ILE A 79 -1.96 14.74 2.53
CA ILE A 79 -1.74 16.00 3.24
C ILE A 79 -0.57 15.88 4.20
N GLU A 80 0.02 17.03 4.49
CA GLU A 80 1.24 17.10 5.29
C GLU A 80 1.07 16.55 6.70
N SER A 81 -0.10 16.75 7.30
CA SER A 81 -0.34 16.27 8.65
C SER A 81 -0.23 14.75 8.78
N GLN A 82 -0.38 14.02 7.68
CA GLN A 82 -0.24 12.56 7.70
C GLN A 82 1.21 12.12 7.81
N LEU A 83 2.16 12.99 7.45
CA LEU A 83 3.58 12.64 7.47
C LEU A 83 4.09 12.34 8.88
N HIS A 84 3.51 12.97 9.88
CA HIS A 84 3.99 12.83 11.25
C HIS A 84 3.86 11.42 11.80
N SER A 85 2.87 10.67 11.33
CA SER A 85 2.62 9.33 11.83
C SER A 85 3.03 8.23 10.85
N LEU A 86 3.58 8.60 9.70
CA LEU A 86 3.91 7.62 8.67
C LEU A 86 4.96 6.60 9.11
N LYS A 87 6.00 7.06 9.79
CA LYS A 87 7.05 6.15 10.21
C LYS A 87 6.51 5.09 11.16
N SER A 88 5.68 5.51 12.11
CA SER A 88 5.04 4.60 13.04
C SER A 88 4.10 3.63 12.31
N LEU A 89 3.33 4.15 11.36
CA LEU A 89 2.42 3.33 10.57
C LEU A 89 3.20 2.24 9.82
N VAL A 90 4.25 2.63 9.11
CA VAL A 90 5.05 1.69 8.33
C VAL A 90 5.65 0.63 9.25
N GLN A 91 6.20 1.04 10.38
CA GLN A 91 6.77 0.10 11.34
C GLN A 91 5.75 -0.93 11.81
N ASP A 92 4.56 -0.46 12.15
CA ASP A 92 3.51 -1.35 12.65
C ASP A 92 2.99 -2.28 11.56
N LEU A 93 2.88 -1.79 10.34
CA LEU A 93 2.45 -2.63 9.23
C LEU A 93 3.48 -3.72 8.92
N ARG A 94 4.76 -3.38 8.92
CA ARG A 94 5.80 -4.38 8.71
C ARG A 94 5.82 -5.43 9.81
N LYS A 95 5.64 -4.98 11.04
CA LYS A 95 5.65 -5.86 12.20
C LYS A 95 4.48 -6.84 12.18
N SER A 96 3.34 -6.39 11.68
CA SER A 96 2.10 -7.17 11.69
C SER A 96 1.93 -8.02 10.43
N SER A 97 2.69 -7.74 9.39
CA SER A 97 2.61 -8.47 8.13
C SER A 97 3.06 -9.92 8.32
N GLY A 98 2.36 -10.84 7.68
CA GLY A 98 2.80 -12.22 7.62
C GLY A 98 4.05 -12.42 6.76
N ASN A 99 4.39 -11.41 5.96
CA ASN A 99 5.54 -11.45 5.08
C ASN A 99 6.67 -10.63 5.70
N PRO A 100 7.75 -11.26 6.20
CA PRO A 100 8.84 -10.50 6.82
C PRO A 100 9.62 -9.63 5.83
N ASN A 101 9.43 -9.87 4.53
CA ASN A 101 10.11 -9.11 3.49
C ASN A 101 9.17 -8.20 2.71
N VAL A 102 8.03 -7.83 3.31
CA VAL A 102 7.05 -6.98 2.64
C VAL A 102 7.71 -5.66 2.23
N LYS A 103 7.39 -5.19 1.02
CA LYS A 103 7.89 -3.92 0.51
C LYS A 103 6.81 -2.86 0.71
N VAL A 104 7.22 -1.66 1.03
CA VAL A 104 6.31 -0.54 1.26
C VAL A 104 6.59 0.55 0.27
N LEU A 105 5.56 0.89 -0.50
CA LEU A 105 5.59 1.98 -1.47
C LEU A 105 4.74 3.12 -0.93
N MET A 106 5.16 4.35 -1.16
CA MET A 106 4.37 5.51 -0.81
C MET A 106 4.24 6.41 -2.01
N GLY A 107 3.11 7.05 -2.12
CA GLY A 107 2.86 8.02 -3.18
C GLY A 107 1.78 8.98 -2.74
N GLY A 108 1.46 9.91 -3.62
CA GLY A 108 0.43 10.89 -3.37
C GLY A 108 0.94 12.30 -3.58
N PRO A 109 0.01 13.27 -3.67
CA PRO A 109 0.37 14.64 -4.06
C PRO A 109 1.31 15.34 -3.08
N ILE A 110 1.30 14.96 -1.80
CA ILE A 110 2.16 15.61 -0.81
C ILE A 110 3.65 15.47 -1.18
N PHE A 111 4.03 14.34 -1.80
CA PHE A 111 5.42 14.08 -2.12
C PHE A 111 5.95 14.93 -3.28
N MET A 112 5.07 15.67 -3.94
CA MET A 112 5.48 16.66 -4.92
C MET A 112 5.81 17.99 -4.26
N LEU A 113 5.41 18.18 -3.02
CA LEU A 113 5.53 19.46 -2.30
C LEU A 113 6.59 19.43 -1.20
N VAL A 114 7.00 18.27 -0.75
CA VAL A 114 7.96 18.14 0.33
C VAL A 114 9.18 17.34 -0.15
N ASP A 115 10.32 17.65 0.44
CA ASP A 115 11.58 17.01 0.09
C ASP A 115 11.92 15.98 1.15
N VAL A 116 11.47 14.75 0.93
CA VAL A 116 11.67 13.65 1.86
C VAL A 116 12.09 12.40 1.08
N THR A 117 12.71 11.45 1.78
CA THR A 117 13.12 10.20 1.19
C THR A 117 12.38 9.04 1.84
N ALA A 118 12.31 7.91 1.13
CA ALA A 118 11.58 6.74 1.61
C ALA A 118 12.11 6.23 2.95
N ASP A 119 13.41 6.21 3.12
CA ASP A 119 14.00 5.68 4.36
C ASP A 119 13.70 6.53 5.58
N MET A 120 13.33 7.79 5.41
CA MET A 120 12.89 8.62 6.54
C MET A 120 11.67 8.04 7.22
N PHE A 121 10.87 7.26 6.51
CA PHE A 121 9.64 6.65 7.02
C PHE A 121 9.76 5.14 7.14
N GLY A 122 10.91 4.58 6.81
CA GLY A 122 11.08 3.13 6.81
C GLY A 122 10.44 2.44 5.61
N ALA A 123 10.09 3.20 4.58
CA ALA A 123 9.53 2.67 3.34
C ALA A 123 10.65 2.34 2.36
N ASP A 124 10.30 1.62 1.29
CA ASP A 124 11.27 1.22 0.27
C ASP A 124 11.32 2.21 -0.88
N VAL A 125 10.17 2.77 -1.26
CA VAL A 125 10.07 3.64 -2.43
C VAL A 125 9.04 4.71 -2.21
N ILE A 126 9.32 5.93 -2.68
CA ILE A 126 8.33 6.98 -2.85
C ILE A 126 8.28 7.29 -4.34
N SER A 127 7.10 7.22 -4.95
CA SER A 127 6.94 7.55 -6.35
C SER A 127 5.51 7.99 -6.63
N ASN A 128 5.38 8.94 -7.56
CA ASN A 128 4.08 9.37 -8.05
C ASN A 128 3.81 8.90 -9.47
N ASN A 129 4.72 8.10 -10.03
CA ASN A 129 4.55 7.54 -11.38
C ASN A 129 4.22 6.06 -11.27
N PRO A 130 2.96 5.65 -11.53
CA PRO A 130 2.57 4.25 -11.40
C PRO A 130 3.39 3.27 -12.26
N GLN A 131 3.83 3.71 -13.44
CA GLN A 131 4.62 2.84 -14.31
C GLN A 131 5.99 2.54 -13.69
N ASP A 132 6.63 3.54 -13.11
CA ASP A 132 7.91 3.34 -12.44
C ASP A 132 7.74 2.45 -11.23
N VAL A 133 6.66 2.65 -10.48
CA VAL A 133 6.35 1.82 -9.32
C VAL A 133 6.17 0.37 -9.74
N TRP A 134 5.45 0.13 -10.84
CA TRP A 134 5.24 -1.23 -11.30
C TRP A 134 6.55 -1.91 -11.70
N THR A 135 7.45 -1.18 -12.36
CA THR A 135 8.75 -1.71 -12.73
C THR A 135 9.55 -2.13 -11.49
N LEU A 136 9.53 -1.29 -10.46
CA LEU A 136 10.19 -1.61 -9.21
C LEU A 136 9.53 -2.77 -8.50
N LEU A 137 8.21 -2.84 -8.54
CA LEU A 137 7.46 -3.92 -7.93
C LEU A 137 7.86 -5.27 -8.51
N LYS A 138 8.01 -5.36 -9.81
CA LYS A 138 8.47 -6.59 -10.46
C LYS A 138 9.83 -7.01 -9.93
N THR A 139 10.72 -6.05 -9.72
CA THR A 139 12.04 -6.32 -9.18
C THR A 139 11.94 -6.89 -7.76
N PHE A 140 11.05 -6.31 -6.93
CA PHE A 140 10.89 -6.75 -5.55
C PHE A 140 10.30 -8.14 -5.45
N THR A 141 9.41 -8.49 -6.35
CA THR A 141 8.66 -9.74 -6.27
C THR A 141 9.11 -10.79 -7.28
N ALA A 142 10.19 -10.54 -7.99
CA ALA A 142 10.73 -11.50 -8.96
C ALA A 142 11.10 -12.80 -8.27
N LYS A 143 10.82 -13.89 -8.95
CA LYS A 143 11.05 -15.24 -8.43
C LYS A 143 11.99 -16.01 -9.30
#